data_a538b05eff8b370ffeba8336220761c3
#
_entry.id   a538b05eff8b370ffeba8336220761c3
#
_cell.length_a   1.000
_cell.length_b   1.000
_cell.length_c   1.000
_cell.angle_alpha   90.00
_cell.angle_beta   90.00
_cell.angle_gamma   90.00
#
_symmetry.space_group_name_H-M   'P 1'
#
loop_
_entity.id
_entity.type
_entity.pdbx_description
1 polymer ?
#
loop_
_entity_poly.entity_id
_entity_poly.type
_entity_poly.pdbx_seq_one_letter_code
_entity_poly.pdbx_strand_id
1 'polypeptide(L)'
;MAYQPQEPAAFQAYLTTATLGIGGLYQSGVLDLQGYTQVDTHIVSDVDGTITVRWYSDSGGTDQVRLLTIPYSAANGFQLFSAPAFTPFVQYEYTNGAVGQADFFFETKFLHVPLSPQILGLESFIAGGMVSQLGRSILVAQNDAGSWNNVKSDNQHHLEVNVSNPKTAYDELAVANLTPKTQVSFAYNINSDIVSPTEVAGGTVTQADNMAVLNTSATTGSSAVLESIKKVPFRAGQGHLARFACLFAGTPTVATAYIGVGVGDASDGYGFLLNSSGFNISYRTNGAQTSILQTAWNVDRLDGTLGSLNPSGMTLDITKGNSYQITYGSGFGTINFSIESDVSGDYVLVHTLALANTLIVPSAYNPTLAMRVEAGNGAGTDDLTISVASMAAFVEGISRPTGPQNAVDGSIAGAAGNNEEPILSVRGRATFGGKTNKVDALIKFISLNNDANGAGTFRLRREATFTGAPTFVDVGTNTSVIETTALAGGANGTMTAGTGTLV
;
A
#
# COMPACT_ATOMS: atom_id res chain seq x y z
N MET A 1 52.03 1.59 -40.39
CA MET A 1 51.20 2.47 -41.24
C MET A 1 50.20 3.18 -40.29
N ALA A 2 50.38 4.49 -40.12
CA ALA A 2 49.46 5.27 -39.34
C ALA A 2 48.19 5.47 -40.18
N TYR A 3 47.06 5.06 -39.66
CA TYR A 3 45.75 5.32 -40.23
C TYR A 3 45.48 6.83 -40.16
N GLN A 4 45.60 7.53 -41.26
CA GLN A 4 45.07 8.89 -41.36
C GLN A 4 43.56 8.77 -41.58
N PRO A 5 42.73 9.30 -40.69
CA PRO A 5 41.29 9.38 -40.96
C PRO A 5 41.13 10.31 -42.16
N GLN A 6 40.61 9.80 -43.29
CA GLN A 6 40.09 10.64 -44.34
C GLN A 6 38.99 11.52 -43.75
N GLU A 7 39.17 12.83 -43.86
CA GLU A 7 38.06 13.75 -43.59
C GLU A 7 36.86 13.36 -44.45
N PRO A 8 35.68 13.23 -43.91
CA PRO A 8 34.51 12.90 -44.70
C PRO A 8 34.27 14.00 -45.73
N ALA A 9 34.30 13.64 -46.99
CA ALA A 9 34.03 14.58 -48.06
C ALA A 9 32.59 15.11 -47.91
N ALA A 10 32.44 16.42 -47.71
CA ALA A 10 31.16 17.06 -47.78
C ALA A 10 30.63 16.97 -49.22
N PHE A 11 29.48 16.36 -49.41
CA PHE A 11 28.85 16.30 -50.73
C PHE A 11 27.84 17.43 -50.86
N GLN A 12 27.94 18.24 -51.91
CA GLN A 12 26.97 19.27 -52.26
C GLN A 12 25.76 18.59 -52.90
N ALA A 13 24.66 18.54 -52.17
CA ALA A 13 23.47 17.83 -52.63
C ALA A 13 22.56 18.70 -53.53
N TYR A 14 22.48 19.99 -53.22
CA TYR A 14 21.63 20.91 -53.96
C TYR A 14 22.03 22.37 -53.76
N LEU A 15 21.97 23.16 -54.82
CA LEU A 15 22.26 24.58 -54.82
C LEU A 15 21.29 25.31 -55.75
N THR A 16 20.69 26.42 -55.29
CA THR A 16 19.95 27.36 -56.13
C THR A 16 20.20 28.82 -55.74
N THR A 17 20.22 29.67 -56.75
CA THR A 17 20.28 31.14 -56.62
C THR A 17 19.07 31.81 -57.29
N ALA A 18 18.08 31.04 -57.71
CA ALA A 18 16.88 31.57 -58.37
C ALA A 18 16.01 32.31 -57.39
N THR A 19 15.77 33.60 -57.61
CA THR A 19 14.91 34.44 -56.77
C THR A 19 13.44 34.07 -56.92
N LEU A 20 12.69 34.21 -55.84
CA LEU A 20 11.26 33.87 -55.73
C LEU A 20 10.39 35.14 -55.69
N GLY A 21 9.26 35.11 -56.36
CA GLY A 21 8.21 36.10 -56.19
C GLY A 21 7.53 36.06 -54.82
N ILE A 22 6.59 36.96 -54.57
CA ILE A 22 5.81 37.00 -53.32
C ILE A 22 5.11 35.68 -53.08
N GLY A 23 5.33 35.10 -51.89
CA GLY A 23 4.81 33.78 -51.52
C GLY A 23 5.29 32.62 -52.37
N GLY A 24 6.33 32.85 -53.21
CA GLY A 24 6.92 31.83 -54.05
C GLY A 24 7.52 30.68 -53.23
N LEU A 25 7.38 29.46 -53.76
CA LEU A 25 7.88 28.25 -53.15
C LEU A 25 9.08 27.75 -53.95
N TYR A 26 10.18 27.53 -53.27
CA TYR A 26 11.26 26.71 -53.72
C TYR A 26 11.18 25.34 -53.08
N GLN A 27 11.34 24.28 -53.84
CA GLN A 27 11.28 22.92 -53.33
C GLN A 27 12.40 22.09 -53.98
N SER A 28 13.21 21.44 -53.16
CA SER A 28 14.15 20.44 -53.66
C SER A 28 13.39 19.19 -54.13
N GLY A 29 14.02 18.36 -54.94
CA GLY A 29 13.57 16.98 -55.06
C GLY A 29 13.68 16.25 -53.73
N VAL A 30 13.17 15.04 -53.66
CA VAL A 30 13.44 14.13 -52.55
C VAL A 30 14.88 13.64 -52.69
N LEU A 31 15.70 13.96 -51.68
CA LEU A 31 17.15 13.71 -51.70
C LEU A 31 17.44 12.43 -50.90
N ASP A 32 18.31 11.58 -51.48
CA ASP A 32 18.75 10.34 -50.81
C ASP A 32 19.87 10.63 -49.82
N LEU A 33 19.65 10.33 -48.56
CA LEU A 33 20.60 10.48 -47.45
C LEU A 33 21.36 9.20 -47.13
N GLN A 34 21.26 8.16 -47.92
CA GLN A 34 21.85 6.87 -47.62
C GLN A 34 23.36 6.98 -47.40
N GLY A 35 23.81 6.71 -46.19
CA GLY A 35 25.20 6.82 -45.79
C GLY A 35 25.61 8.15 -45.16
N TYR A 36 24.77 9.18 -45.16
CA TYR A 36 25.01 10.44 -44.45
C TYR A 36 24.30 10.51 -43.13
N THR A 37 24.89 11.22 -42.17
CA THR A 37 24.36 11.31 -40.80
C THR A 37 23.83 12.68 -40.43
N GLN A 38 24.21 13.71 -41.23
CA GLN A 38 23.83 15.09 -41.01
C GLN A 38 23.63 15.82 -42.34
N VAL A 39 22.72 16.74 -42.33
CA VAL A 39 22.46 17.66 -43.44
C VAL A 39 22.62 19.08 -42.92
N ASP A 40 23.50 19.84 -43.58
CA ASP A 40 23.72 21.27 -43.36
C ASP A 40 23.06 22.06 -44.48
N THR A 41 22.23 23.01 -44.15
CA THR A 41 21.55 23.90 -45.06
C THR A 41 22.02 25.33 -44.85
N HIS A 42 22.56 25.93 -45.91
CA HIS A 42 22.99 27.32 -45.95
C HIS A 42 21.95 28.12 -46.69
N ILE A 43 21.48 29.22 -46.08
CA ILE A 43 20.49 30.09 -46.70
C ILE A 43 20.90 31.56 -46.56
N VAL A 44 20.70 32.31 -47.65
CA VAL A 44 20.73 33.77 -47.67
C VAL A 44 19.53 34.22 -48.46
N SER A 45 18.76 35.13 -47.92
CA SER A 45 17.66 35.81 -48.61
C SER A 45 17.59 37.25 -48.12
N ASP A 46 17.26 38.17 -48.97
CA ASP A 46 16.98 39.57 -48.64
C ASP A 46 15.55 39.78 -48.08
N VAL A 47 14.75 38.72 -48.03
CA VAL A 47 13.35 38.73 -47.57
C VAL A 47 13.13 37.63 -46.55
N ASP A 48 12.30 37.94 -45.52
CA ASP A 48 11.84 36.95 -44.53
C ASP A 48 11.07 35.84 -45.25
N GLY A 49 11.17 34.63 -44.69
CA GLY A 49 10.51 33.46 -45.24
C GLY A 49 10.43 32.29 -44.26
N THR A 50 10.12 31.12 -44.76
CA THR A 50 10.00 29.91 -43.97
C THR A 50 10.71 28.75 -44.62
N ILE A 51 11.59 28.09 -43.87
CA ILE A 51 12.24 26.85 -44.26
C ILE A 51 11.42 25.70 -43.77
N THR A 52 11.11 24.72 -44.59
CA THR A 52 10.45 23.49 -44.21
C THR A 52 11.30 22.30 -44.61
N VAL A 53 11.57 21.40 -43.69
CA VAL A 53 12.31 20.17 -43.93
C VAL A 53 11.37 18.99 -43.68
N ARG A 54 11.27 18.12 -44.66
CA ARG A 54 10.43 16.92 -44.62
C ARG A 54 11.31 15.68 -44.72
N TRP A 55 11.13 14.76 -43.82
CA TRP A 55 11.80 13.46 -43.84
C TRP A 55 10.82 12.38 -44.26
N TYR A 56 11.23 11.50 -45.16
CA TYR A 56 10.46 10.44 -45.76
C TYR A 56 11.09 9.07 -45.56
N SER A 57 10.28 8.05 -45.43
CA SER A 57 10.75 6.64 -45.44
C SER A 57 10.94 6.10 -46.87
N ASP A 58 10.33 6.73 -47.87
CA ASP A 58 10.34 6.32 -49.27
C ASP A 58 10.97 7.38 -50.22
N SER A 59 11.56 6.94 -51.34
CA SER A 59 12.18 7.82 -52.33
C SER A 59 11.17 8.65 -53.14
N GLY A 60 9.90 8.30 -53.10
CA GLY A 60 8.81 9.01 -53.76
C GLY A 60 8.28 10.22 -53.00
N GLY A 61 8.67 10.38 -51.72
CA GLY A 61 8.19 11.46 -50.84
C GLY A 61 6.71 11.35 -50.49
N THR A 62 6.18 10.12 -50.44
CA THR A 62 4.77 9.87 -50.15
C THR A 62 4.53 9.52 -48.68
N ASP A 63 5.51 8.90 -48.01
CA ASP A 63 5.44 8.52 -46.61
C ASP A 63 6.28 9.46 -45.75
N GLN A 64 5.69 10.58 -45.33
CA GLN A 64 6.34 11.59 -44.50
C GLN A 64 6.39 11.12 -43.03
N VAL A 65 7.61 10.97 -42.53
CA VAL A 65 7.89 10.55 -41.15
C VAL A 65 7.99 11.73 -40.19
N ARG A 66 8.60 12.85 -40.66
CA ARG A 66 8.84 14.04 -39.83
C ARG A 66 8.72 15.31 -40.65
N LEU A 67 8.29 16.39 -40.00
CA LEU A 67 8.22 17.73 -40.50
C LEU A 67 8.90 18.70 -39.55
N LEU A 68 9.75 19.59 -40.05
CA LEU A 68 10.30 20.70 -39.28
C LEU A 68 10.13 21.99 -40.08
N THR A 69 9.57 23.00 -39.40
CA THR A 69 9.37 24.33 -40.03
C THR A 69 10.10 25.38 -39.21
N ILE A 70 10.92 26.20 -39.86
CA ILE A 70 11.76 27.19 -39.21
C ILE A 70 11.54 28.54 -39.91
N PRO A 71 11.23 29.59 -39.16
CA PRO A 71 11.16 30.95 -39.71
C PRO A 71 12.58 31.39 -40.05
N TYR A 72 12.74 31.97 -41.26
CA TYR A 72 13.96 32.66 -41.70
C TYR A 72 13.73 34.16 -41.62
N SER A 73 14.69 34.88 -41.03
CA SER A 73 14.66 36.33 -41.02
C SER A 73 15.82 36.93 -41.78
N ALA A 74 15.50 37.75 -42.76
CA ALA A 74 16.49 38.46 -43.58
C ALA A 74 17.44 39.36 -42.75
N ALA A 75 16.95 39.88 -41.63
CA ALA A 75 17.76 40.67 -40.71
C ALA A 75 18.97 39.93 -40.13
N ASN A 76 18.94 38.60 -40.11
CA ASN A 76 20.04 37.78 -39.64
C ASN A 76 21.09 37.46 -40.72
N GLY A 77 20.84 37.80 -41.95
CA GLY A 77 21.75 37.53 -43.08
C GLY A 77 21.94 36.03 -43.33
N PHE A 78 23.21 35.62 -43.52
CA PHE A 78 23.55 34.21 -43.74
C PHE A 78 23.17 33.35 -42.54
N GLN A 79 22.42 32.30 -42.75
CA GLN A 79 22.05 31.33 -41.74
C GLN A 79 22.50 29.92 -42.12
N LEU A 80 23.15 29.26 -41.18
CA LEU A 80 23.50 27.85 -41.23
C LEU A 80 22.55 27.06 -40.35
N PHE A 81 22.03 25.98 -40.88
CA PHE A 81 21.05 25.15 -40.26
C PHE A 81 21.43 23.69 -40.44
N SER A 82 21.64 23.00 -39.34
CA SER A 82 22.08 21.60 -39.33
C SER A 82 20.97 20.71 -38.83
N ALA A 83 20.65 19.66 -39.52
CA ALA A 83 19.70 18.67 -39.14
C ALA A 83 20.28 17.25 -39.24
N PRO A 84 20.00 16.35 -38.24
CA PRO A 84 20.40 14.96 -38.36
C PRO A 84 19.59 14.24 -39.45
N ALA A 85 20.20 13.23 -40.08
CA ALA A 85 19.52 12.36 -41.02
C ALA A 85 18.66 11.35 -40.26
N PHE A 86 17.38 11.63 -40.08
CA PHE A 86 16.44 10.75 -39.34
C PHE A 86 15.93 9.58 -40.17
N THR A 87 15.85 9.74 -41.48
CA THR A 87 15.34 8.75 -42.42
C THR A 87 16.20 8.76 -43.69
N PRO A 88 16.08 7.76 -44.56
CA PRO A 88 16.89 7.70 -45.79
C PRO A 88 16.64 8.84 -46.77
N PHE A 89 15.51 9.53 -46.67
CA PHE A 89 15.13 10.55 -47.65
C PHE A 89 14.70 11.86 -47.02
N VAL A 90 15.07 13.01 -47.61
CA VAL A 90 14.74 14.34 -47.15
C VAL A 90 14.36 15.26 -48.29
N GLN A 91 13.47 16.21 -48.03
CA GLN A 91 13.09 17.28 -48.95
C GLN A 91 13.15 18.62 -48.24
N TYR A 92 13.69 19.63 -48.91
CA TYR A 92 13.77 20.99 -48.42
C TYR A 92 12.83 21.89 -49.19
N GLU A 93 12.14 22.74 -48.49
CA GLU A 93 11.27 23.76 -49.04
C GLU A 93 11.65 25.11 -48.43
N TYR A 94 11.62 26.15 -49.23
CA TYR A 94 11.64 27.53 -48.77
C TYR A 94 10.44 28.28 -49.33
N THR A 95 9.65 28.84 -48.43
CA THR A 95 8.53 29.69 -48.83
C THR A 95 8.91 31.14 -48.60
N ASN A 96 8.92 31.95 -49.66
CA ASN A 96 9.19 33.37 -49.60
C ASN A 96 8.06 34.13 -48.90
N GLY A 97 8.39 35.23 -48.22
CA GLY A 97 7.47 36.08 -47.53
C GLY A 97 6.60 37.00 -48.43
N ALA A 98 6.27 38.16 -47.89
CA ALA A 98 5.30 39.10 -48.52
C ALA A 98 5.93 40.01 -49.61
N VAL A 99 7.21 39.89 -49.87
CA VAL A 99 7.92 40.72 -50.85
C VAL A 99 8.69 39.79 -51.79
N GLY A 100 8.87 40.17 -53.03
CA GLY A 100 9.73 39.43 -54.00
C GLY A 100 11.21 39.55 -53.61
N GLN A 101 11.95 38.47 -53.72
CA GLN A 101 13.39 38.44 -53.47
C GLN A 101 14.19 39.13 -54.59
N ALA A 102 15.20 39.89 -54.23
CA ALA A 102 16.24 40.33 -55.15
C ALA A 102 17.48 39.41 -55.06
N ASP A 103 17.78 38.91 -53.87
CA ASP A 103 18.88 38.01 -53.64
C ASP A 103 18.40 36.73 -52.95
N PHE A 104 18.80 35.58 -53.48
CA PHE A 104 18.50 34.27 -52.88
C PHE A 104 19.66 33.30 -53.13
N PHE A 105 20.06 32.64 -52.04
CA PHE A 105 21.02 31.56 -52.07
C PHE A 105 20.55 30.45 -51.12
N PHE A 106 20.46 29.25 -51.63
CA PHE A 106 20.10 28.06 -50.86
C PHE A 106 21.01 26.90 -51.26
N GLU A 107 21.76 26.39 -50.30
CA GLU A 107 22.66 25.26 -50.49
C GLU A 107 22.44 24.21 -49.41
N THR A 108 22.43 22.94 -49.80
CA THR A 108 22.36 21.81 -48.89
C THR A 108 23.60 20.94 -49.04
N LYS A 109 24.29 20.64 -47.96
CA LYS A 109 25.45 19.76 -47.89
C LYS A 109 25.17 18.56 -47.01
N PHE A 110 25.55 17.39 -47.45
CA PHE A 110 25.46 16.16 -46.70
C PHE A 110 26.82 15.85 -46.06
N LEU A 111 26.80 15.51 -44.79
CA LEU A 111 28.01 15.24 -44.03
C LEU A 111 27.97 13.86 -43.37
N HIS A 112 29.15 13.21 -43.44
CA HIS A 112 29.45 12.07 -42.57
C HIS A 112 30.05 12.61 -41.28
N VAL A 113 29.21 12.91 -40.30
CA VAL A 113 29.69 13.22 -38.95
C VAL A 113 29.64 11.93 -38.16
N PRO A 114 30.75 11.47 -37.53
CA PRO A 114 30.66 10.34 -36.62
C PRO A 114 29.62 10.66 -35.57
N LEU A 115 28.54 9.90 -35.53
CA LEU A 115 27.57 10.01 -34.45
C LEU A 115 28.31 9.68 -33.17
N SER A 116 28.71 10.69 -32.42
CA SER A 116 29.01 10.51 -31.03
C SER A 116 27.75 9.90 -30.40
N PRO A 117 27.83 8.87 -29.53
CA PRO A 117 26.66 8.24 -28.94
C PRO A 117 25.91 9.18 -27.98
N GLN A 118 26.02 10.46 -28.19
CA GLN A 118 25.36 11.49 -27.43
C GLN A 118 24.09 11.94 -28.15
N ILE A 119 22.98 11.37 -27.65
CA ILE A 119 21.72 12.11 -27.53
C ILE A 119 20.93 12.25 -28.85
N LEU A 120 20.22 11.23 -29.22
CA LEU A 120 18.95 11.35 -29.90
C LEU A 120 17.97 12.11 -28.93
N GLY A 121 17.72 13.38 -29.23
CA GLY A 121 16.67 14.13 -28.53
C GLY A 121 17.02 15.49 -27.92
N LEU A 122 18.06 16.18 -28.39
CA LEU A 122 18.22 17.60 -28.03
C LEU A 122 17.55 18.48 -29.10
N GLU A 123 16.33 18.93 -28.79
CA GLU A 123 15.84 20.17 -29.38
C GLU A 123 16.67 21.32 -28.75
N SER A 124 17.60 21.90 -29.49
CA SER A 124 18.30 23.08 -29.02
C SER A 124 17.35 24.27 -29.12
N PHE A 125 16.77 24.64 -27.97
CA PHE A 125 16.14 25.94 -27.82
C PHE A 125 17.24 27.01 -27.81
N ILE A 126 17.39 27.75 -28.92
CA ILE A 126 18.20 28.97 -28.96
C ILE A 126 17.30 30.13 -28.56
N ALA A 127 17.27 30.46 -27.27
CA ALA A 127 16.81 31.75 -26.80
C ALA A 127 18.03 32.57 -26.38
N GLY A 128 18.41 33.59 -27.19
CA GLY A 128 19.33 34.64 -26.77
C GLY A 128 20.79 34.24 -26.66
N GLY A 129 21.53 34.18 -27.75
CA GLY A 129 22.93 34.63 -27.86
C GLY A 129 24.02 34.00 -26.98
N MET A 130 23.83 32.86 -26.33
CA MET A 130 24.90 32.11 -25.67
C MET A 130 24.76 30.63 -25.93
N VAL A 131 25.69 30.06 -26.66
CA VAL A 131 25.88 28.60 -26.73
C VAL A 131 26.59 28.17 -25.48
N SER A 132 25.83 27.84 -24.44
CA SER A 132 26.35 27.00 -23.35
C SER A 132 25.97 25.55 -23.69
N GLN A 133 26.91 24.77 -24.14
CA GLN A 133 26.81 23.30 -24.19
C GLN A 133 26.72 22.76 -22.75
N LEU A 134 25.57 22.90 -22.12
CA LEU A 134 25.21 22.11 -20.97
C LEU A 134 24.37 20.95 -21.50
N GLY A 135 25.04 19.83 -21.75
CA GLY A 135 24.36 18.55 -21.96
C GLY A 135 23.55 18.19 -20.73
N ARG A 136 22.30 18.68 -20.65
CA ARG A 136 21.34 18.22 -19.64
C ARG A 136 20.77 16.90 -20.15
N SER A 137 21.27 15.81 -19.64
CA SER A 137 20.60 14.53 -19.76
C SER A 137 19.32 14.62 -18.92
N ILE A 138 18.17 14.72 -19.55
CA ILE A 138 16.89 14.59 -18.87
C ILE A 138 16.63 13.10 -18.74
N LEU A 139 16.71 12.59 -17.51
CA LEU A 139 16.28 11.23 -17.22
C LEU A 139 14.75 11.25 -17.25
N VAL A 140 14.16 10.48 -18.16
CA VAL A 140 12.70 10.32 -18.25
C VAL A 140 12.33 8.88 -18.01
N ALA A 141 11.20 8.66 -17.36
CA ALA A 141 10.61 7.35 -17.15
C ALA A 141 9.21 7.33 -17.77
N GLN A 142 8.84 6.23 -18.40
CA GLN A 142 7.50 6.04 -18.90
C GLN A 142 6.61 5.51 -17.76
N ASN A 143 5.45 6.10 -17.57
CA ASN A 143 4.45 5.58 -16.64
C ASN A 143 3.63 4.45 -17.30
N ASP A 144 2.82 3.75 -16.51
CA ASP A 144 2.00 2.63 -16.97
C ASP A 144 0.96 3.02 -18.04
N ALA A 145 0.63 4.31 -18.13
CA ALA A 145 -0.25 4.86 -19.18
C ALA A 145 0.52 5.24 -20.47
N GLY A 146 1.81 4.91 -20.55
CA GLY A 146 2.65 5.19 -21.72
C GLY A 146 3.15 6.64 -21.84
N SER A 147 2.87 7.51 -20.85
CA SER A 147 3.32 8.89 -20.84
C SER A 147 4.74 9.02 -20.27
N TRP A 148 5.56 9.85 -20.90
CA TRP A 148 6.93 10.13 -20.43
C TRP A 148 6.90 11.22 -19.34
N ASN A 149 7.48 10.93 -18.20
CA ASN A 149 7.60 11.85 -17.07
C ASN A 149 9.07 12.12 -16.76
N ASN A 150 9.39 13.35 -16.39
CA ASN A 150 10.72 13.71 -15.91
C ASN A 150 10.96 13.07 -14.54
N VAL A 151 12.13 12.48 -14.37
CA VAL A 151 12.58 12.03 -13.05
C VAL A 151 12.92 13.25 -12.21
N LYS A 152 12.27 13.37 -11.04
CA LYS A 152 12.47 14.49 -10.14
C LYS A 152 13.74 14.32 -9.31
N SER A 153 14.41 15.43 -9.03
CA SER A 153 15.44 15.53 -8.01
C SER A 153 15.07 16.61 -6.99
N ASP A 154 15.53 16.47 -5.77
CA ASP A 154 15.40 17.50 -4.74
C ASP A 154 16.39 18.66 -4.96
N ASN A 155 16.29 19.68 -4.13
CA ASN A 155 17.20 20.85 -4.17
C ASN A 155 18.65 20.52 -3.74
N GLN A 156 18.90 19.31 -3.27
CA GLN A 156 20.22 18.81 -2.86
C GLN A 156 20.82 17.85 -3.92
N HIS A 157 20.19 17.76 -5.10
CA HIS A 157 20.59 16.90 -6.23
C HIS A 157 20.43 15.39 -5.97
N HIS A 158 19.61 14.97 -5.02
CA HIS A 158 19.24 13.58 -4.84
C HIS A 158 18.11 13.20 -5.78
N LEU A 159 18.14 11.97 -6.28
CA LEU A 159 17.03 11.39 -7.04
C LEU A 159 15.82 11.22 -6.08
N GLU A 160 14.71 11.87 -6.39
CA GLU A 160 13.46 11.67 -5.65
C GLU A 160 12.77 10.41 -6.17
N VAL A 161 12.89 9.32 -5.42
CA VAL A 161 12.20 8.05 -5.70
C VAL A 161 11.09 7.87 -4.71
N ASN A 162 9.85 7.90 -5.16
CA ASN A 162 8.71 7.52 -4.34
C ASN A 162 8.46 6.01 -4.48
N VAL A 163 8.82 5.26 -3.44
CA VAL A 163 8.52 3.84 -3.37
C VAL A 163 7.11 3.69 -2.82
N SER A 164 6.16 3.30 -3.68
CA SER A 164 4.75 3.17 -3.29
C SER A 164 4.49 1.94 -2.39
N ASN A 165 5.30 0.89 -2.52
CA ASN A 165 5.22 -0.34 -1.73
C ASN A 165 6.62 -0.99 -1.62
N PRO A 166 6.94 -1.70 -0.53
CA PRO A 166 6.15 -1.84 0.71
C PRO A 166 6.37 -0.66 1.68
N LYS A 167 5.31 -0.10 2.22
CA LYS A 167 5.34 0.94 3.26
C LYS A 167 4.67 0.49 4.55
N THR A 168 5.13 1.02 5.68
CA THR A 168 4.48 0.84 6.98
C THR A 168 3.19 1.67 7.05
N ALA A 169 2.38 1.47 8.11
CA ALA A 169 1.21 2.31 8.37
C ALA A 169 1.55 3.81 8.64
N TYR A 170 2.82 4.12 8.83
CA TYR A 170 3.34 5.48 9.02
C TYR A 170 4.07 6.02 7.79
N ASP A 171 3.84 5.42 6.61
CA ASP A 171 4.43 5.80 5.33
C ASP A 171 5.96 5.66 5.23
N GLU A 172 6.57 4.97 6.18
CA GLU A 172 8.00 4.62 6.14
C GLU A 172 8.22 3.42 5.20
N LEU A 173 9.37 3.34 4.55
CA LEU A 173 9.73 2.14 3.78
C LEU A 173 9.74 0.91 4.69
N ALA A 174 8.90 -0.08 4.41
CA ALA A 174 8.77 -1.29 5.22
C ALA A 174 9.95 -2.24 5.00
N VAL A 175 11.08 -1.92 5.61
CA VAL A 175 12.28 -2.78 5.70
C VAL A 175 12.30 -3.58 7.00
N ALA A 176 11.30 -3.41 7.86
CA ALA A 176 11.17 -4.12 9.13
C ALA A 176 10.45 -5.45 8.95
N ASN A 177 10.93 -6.50 9.61
CA ASN A 177 10.25 -7.79 9.63
C ASN A 177 8.90 -7.67 10.34
N LEU A 178 7.87 -8.31 9.78
CA LEU A 178 6.58 -8.45 10.44
C LEU A 178 6.69 -9.48 11.57
N THR A 179 6.37 -9.09 12.79
CA THR A 179 6.30 -10.02 13.93
C THR A 179 4.87 -10.53 14.09
N PRO A 180 4.61 -11.82 13.84
CA PRO A 180 3.26 -12.38 13.97
C PRO A 180 2.82 -12.37 15.44
N LYS A 181 1.56 -11.98 15.67
CA LYS A 181 0.91 -11.99 16.97
C LYS A 181 -0.17 -13.05 17.08
N THR A 182 -0.94 -13.19 16.02
CA THR A 182 -1.97 -14.22 15.90
C THR A 182 -2.00 -14.71 14.47
N GLN A 183 -2.01 -16.03 14.30
CA GLN A 183 -2.14 -16.69 13.00
C GLN A 183 -3.10 -17.86 13.20
N VAL A 184 -4.16 -17.90 12.42
CA VAL A 184 -5.22 -18.91 12.50
C VAL A 184 -5.51 -19.46 11.13
N SER A 185 -5.55 -20.77 11.01
CA SER A 185 -6.03 -21.51 9.85
C SER A 185 -7.18 -22.40 10.27
N PHE A 186 -8.17 -22.49 9.44
CA PHE A 186 -9.38 -23.32 9.69
C PHE A 186 -9.37 -24.60 8.87
N ALA A 187 -8.22 -25.02 8.37
CA ALA A 187 -8.09 -26.21 7.53
C ALA A 187 -8.56 -27.51 8.20
N TYR A 188 -8.41 -27.62 9.52
CA TYR A 188 -8.75 -28.84 10.25
C TYR A 188 -9.93 -28.67 11.19
N ASN A 189 -9.95 -27.57 11.95
CA ASN A 189 -10.92 -27.35 13.03
C ASN A 189 -10.94 -25.88 13.43
N ILE A 190 -11.96 -25.49 14.19
CA ILE A 190 -12.00 -24.24 14.95
C ILE A 190 -11.36 -24.53 16.32
N ASN A 191 -10.12 -24.07 16.46
CA ASN A 191 -9.36 -24.31 17.70
C ASN A 191 -9.75 -23.29 18.78
N SER A 192 -10.50 -23.74 19.78
CA SER A 192 -10.98 -22.92 20.89
C SER A 192 -9.88 -22.38 21.82
N ASP A 193 -8.63 -22.83 21.71
CA ASP A 193 -7.49 -22.27 22.42
C ASP A 193 -6.91 -21.02 21.72
N ILE A 194 -7.27 -20.81 20.44
CA ILE A 194 -6.77 -19.70 19.62
C ILE A 194 -7.89 -18.70 19.32
N VAL A 195 -9.11 -19.18 19.09
CA VAL A 195 -10.28 -18.38 18.77
C VAL A 195 -11.45 -18.72 19.69
N SER A 196 -12.28 -17.72 19.97
CA SER A 196 -13.48 -17.88 20.79
C SER A 196 -14.72 -17.69 19.91
N PRO A 197 -15.47 -18.76 19.62
CA PRO A 197 -16.77 -18.65 18.97
C PRO A 197 -17.82 -18.17 19.96
N THR A 198 -18.77 -17.34 19.51
CA THR A 198 -19.96 -16.93 20.25
C THR A 198 -21.16 -17.03 19.32
N GLU A 199 -22.15 -17.79 19.73
CA GLU A 199 -23.36 -18.08 18.98
C GLU A 199 -24.58 -17.61 19.76
N VAL A 200 -25.48 -16.88 19.09
CA VAL A 200 -26.70 -16.33 19.73
C VAL A 200 -27.89 -16.60 18.82
N ALA A 201 -29.03 -16.99 19.42
CA ALA A 201 -30.33 -17.11 18.78
C ALA A 201 -30.34 -17.93 17.46
N GLY A 202 -29.54 -18.99 17.38
CA GLY A 202 -29.44 -19.84 16.19
C GLY A 202 -28.40 -19.45 15.17
N GLY A 203 -27.63 -18.39 15.41
CA GLY A 203 -26.39 -18.15 14.66
C GLY A 203 -25.38 -19.27 14.94
N THR A 204 -24.58 -19.65 13.96
CA THR A 204 -23.66 -20.79 14.05
C THR A 204 -22.26 -20.43 13.58
N VAL A 205 -21.26 -21.06 14.23
CA VAL A 205 -19.86 -21.04 13.82
C VAL A 205 -19.41 -22.48 13.59
N THR A 206 -19.28 -22.88 12.36
CA THR A 206 -18.92 -24.26 11.96
C THR A 206 -17.65 -24.26 11.12
N GLN A 207 -17.07 -25.47 10.97
CA GLN A 207 -15.97 -25.67 10.03
C GLN A 207 -16.48 -26.49 8.83
N ALA A 208 -16.31 -25.97 7.62
CA ALA A 208 -16.59 -26.67 6.39
C ALA A 208 -15.63 -26.19 5.29
N ASP A 209 -15.29 -27.06 4.35
CA ASP A 209 -14.46 -26.78 3.20
C ASP A 209 -13.12 -26.07 3.54
N ASN A 210 -12.51 -26.47 4.66
CA ASN A 210 -11.29 -25.85 5.22
C ASN A 210 -11.44 -24.38 5.64
N MET A 211 -12.66 -23.95 5.94
CA MET A 211 -12.99 -22.60 6.38
C MET A 211 -13.81 -22.61 7.67
N ALA A 212 -13.69 -21.57 8.47
CA ALA A 212 -14.70 -21.24 9.47
C ALA A 212 -15.87 -20.57 8.77
N VAL A 213 -17.06 -21.11 8.96
CA VAL A 213 -18.31 -20.65 8.36
C VAL A 213 -19.19 -20.09 9.46
N LEU A 214 -19.43 -18.78 9.41
CA LEU A 214 -20.33 -18.07 10.31
C LEU A 214 -21.62 -17.79 9.56
N ASN A 215 -22.74 -18.23 10.13
CA ASN A 215 -24.06 -18.05 9.51
C ASN A 215 -25.03 -17.44 10.53
N THR A 216 -25.84 -16.49 10.09
CA THR A 216 -26.83 -15.84 10.94
C THR A 216 -28.06 -16.71 11.19
N SER A 217 -28.36 -17.67 10.33
CA SER A 217 -29.70 -18.27 10.20
C SER A 217 -30.82 -17.24 9.93
N ALA A 218 -31.99 -17.67 9.53
CA ALA A 218 -33.16 -16.79 9.29
C ALA A 218 -33.92 -16.44 10.60
N THR A 219 -33.20 -16.17 11.70
CA THR A 219 -33.79 -15.88 13.01
C THR A 219 -33.46 -14.47 13.47
N THR A 220 -34.46 -13.72 13.91
CA THR A 220 -34.28 -12.37 14.47
C THR A 220 -33.36 -12.39 15.68
N GLY A 221 -32.39 -11.46 15.72
CA GLY A 221 -31.44 -11.36 16.82
C GLY A 221 -30.32 -12.41 16.78
N SER A 222 -30.30 -13.28 15.78
CA SER A 222 -29.25 -14.27 15.65
C SER A 222 -27.90 -13.61 15.30
N SER A 223 -26.84 -14.14 15.89
CA SER A 223 -25.48 -13.74 15.55
C SER A 223 -24.49 -14.87 15.75
N ALA A 224 -23.45 -14.83 14.93
CA ALA A 224 -22.28 -15.67 15.02
C ALA A 224 -21.03 -14.80 15.04
N VAL A 225 -20.18 -14.97 16.01
CA VAL A 225 -18.94 -14.20 16.18
C VAL A 225 -17.78 -15.15 16.40
N LEU A 226 -16.66 -14.88 15.74
CA LEU A 226 -15.40 -15.58 15.97
C LEU A 226 -14.32 -14.54 16.25
N GLU A 227 -13.72 -14.58 17.42
CA GLU A 227 -12.73 -13.61 17.86
C GLU A 227 -11.44 -14.31 18.29
N SER A 228 -10.27 -13.73 17.95
CA SER A 228 -9.00 -14.27 18.43
C SER A 228 -8.87 -14.05 19.94
N ILE A 229 -8.47 -15.09 20.68
CA ILE A 229 -8.20 -15.01 22.12
C ILE A 229 -7.03 -14.07 22.36
N LYS A 230 -5.95 -14.25 21.59
CA LYS A 230 -4.81 -13.36 21.65
C LYS A 230 -5.08 -12.08 20.87
N LYS A 231 -4.97 -10.95 21.57
CA LYS A 231 -5.16 -9.62 21.01
C LYS A 231 -3.87 -9.10 20.38
N VAL A 232 -4.02 -8.19 19.42
CA VAL A 232 -2.89 -7.45 18.85
C VAL A 232 -2.59 -6.26 19.78
N PRO A 233 -1.48 -6.27 20.52
CA PRO A 233 -1.21 -5.24 21.50
C PRO A 233 -0.85 -3.93 20.82
N PHE A 234 -1.47 -2.84 21.24
CA PHE A 234 -1.06 -1.50 20.81
C PHE A 234 0.34 -1.18 21.32
N ARG A 235 1.15 -0.66 20.42
CA ARG A 235 2.47 -0.13 20.73
C ARG A 235 2.65 1.21 20.05
N ALA A 236 2.92 2.23 20.84
CA ALA A 236 3.16 3.57 20.32
C ALA A 236 4.35 3.57 19.36
N GLY A 237 4.18 4.18 18.19
CA GLY A 237 5.23 4.26 17.17
C GLY A 237 5.43 2.99 16.32
N GLN A 238 4.63 1.93 16.50
CA GLN A 238 4.64 0.74 15.65
C GLN A 238 3.31 0.63 14.89
N GLY A 239 3.40 0.30 13.61
CA GLY A 239 2.24 -0.04 12.80
C GLY A 239 1.81 -1.48 13.02
N HIS A 240 0.61 -1.78 12.58
CA HIS A 240 -0.02 -3.09 12.65
C HIS A 240 -0.54 -3.48 11.27
N LEU A 241 -0.48 -4.76 10.97
CA LEU A 241 -1.00 -5.33 9.74
C LEU A 241 -1.89 -6.52 10.07
N ALA A 242 -3.09 -6.57 9.49
CA ALA A 242 -3.99 -7.71 9.57
C ALA A 242 -4.34 -8.20 8.17
N ARG A 243 -4.37 -9.51 7.98
CA ARG A 243 -4.75 -10.18 6.73
C ARG A 243 -5.83 -11.21 6.97
N PHE A 244 -6.74 -11.32 6.02
CA PHE A 244 -7.89 -12.20 6.08
C PHE A 244 -8.16 -12.79 4.71
N ALA A 245 -8.35 -14.11 4.62
CA ALA A 245 -8.83 -14.76 3.42
C ALA A 245 -10.29 -15.19 3.64
N CYS A 246 -11.23 -14.54 2.97
CA CYS A 246 -12.66 -14.80 3.18
C CYS A 246 -13.51 -14.54 1.93
N LEU A 247 -14.75 -15.01 2.01
CA LEU A 247 -15.82 -14.70 1.07
C LEU A 247 -17.11 -14.41 1.85
N PHE A 248 -18.00 -13.65 1.22
CA PHE A 248 -19.32 -13.30 1.76
C PHE A 248 -20.40 -13.92 0.88
N ALA A 249 -21.44 -14.47 1.47
CA ALA A 249 -22.58 -15.02 0.76
C ALA A 249 -23.90 -14.53 1.36
N GLY A 250 -24.85 -14.24 0.48
CA GLY A 250 -26.14 -13.67 0.82
C GLY A 250 -26.28 -12.19 0.48
N THR A 251 -27.52 -11.72 0.41
CA THR A 251 -27.85 -10.32 0.15
C THR A 251 -28.58 -9.80 1.36
N PRO A 252 -27.91 -9.03 2.23
CA PRO A 252 -28.53 -8.57 3.47
C PRO A 252 -29.57 -7.47 3.20
N THR A 253 -30.70 -7.54 3.92
CA THR A 253 -31.68 -6.45 3.99
C THR A 253 -31.55 -5.68 5.30
N VAL A 254 -31.19 -6.37 6.39
CA VAL A 254 -30.94 -5.79 7.72
C VAL A 254 -29.64 -6.36 8.33
N ALA A 255 -29.31 -7.61 8.03
CA ALA A 255 -28.14 -8.30 8.54
C ALA A 255 -26.82 -7.62 8.16
N THR A 256 -25.80 -7.92 8.92
CA THR A 256 -24.43 -7.44 8.67
C THR A 256 -23.45 -8.59 8.76
N ALA A 257 -22.42 -8.59 7.91
CA ALA A 257 -21.25 -9.45 8.05
C ALA A 257 -19.97 -8.60 8.02
N TYR A 258 -19.12 -8.81 9.00
CA TYR A 258 -17.91 -8.03 9.25
C TYR A 258 -16.69 -8.93 9.37
N ILE A 259 -15.57 -8.49 8.80
CA ILE A 259 -14.26 -9.07 9.03
C ILE A 259 -13.22 -7.95 9.23
N GLY A 260 -12.40 -8.09 10.24
CA GLY A 260 -11.39 -7.09 10.52
C GLY A 260 -10.73 -7.28 11.88
N VAL A 261 -10.19 -6.20 12.40
CA VAL A 261 -9.70 -6.10 13.77
C VAL A 261 -10.70 -5.34 14.61
N GLY A 262 -10.98 -5.81 15.82
CA GLY A 262 -11.99 -5.19 16.67
C GLY A 262 -12.00 -5.76 18.06
N VAL A 263 -12.95 -5.31 18.89
CA VAL A 263 -13.16 -5.79 20.25
C VAL A 263 -14.53 -6.43 20.39
N GLY A 264 -14.68 -7.34 21.37
CA GLY A 264 -15.88 -8.14 21.56
C GLY A 264 -17.16 -7.35 21.85
N ASP A 265 -17.02 -6.13 22.37
CA ASP A 265 -18.13 -5.18 22.57
C ASP A 265 -18.42 -4.32 21.31
N ALA A 266 -17.71 -4.57 20.20
CA ALA A 266 -17.78 -3.81 18.96
C ALA A 266 -17.51 -2.30 19.13
N SER A 267 -16.85 -1.90 20.22
CA SER A 267 -16.60 -0.48 20.53
C SER A 267 -15.53 0.15 19.64
N ASP A 268 -14.51 -0.60 19.28
CA ASP A 268 -13.42 -0.14 18.43
C ASP A 268 -13.08 -1.19 17.38
N GLY A 269 -12.70 -0.78 16.17
CA GLY A 269 -12.27 -1.70 15.14
C GLY A 269 -12.20 -1.11 13.74
N TYR A 270 -11.50 -1.82 12.86
CA TYR A 270 -11.31 -1.50 11.45
C TYR A 270 -11.55 -2.74 10.61
N GLY A 271 -12.37 -2.68 9.59
CA GLY A 271 -12.70 -3.86 8.82
C GLY A 271 -13.48 -3.61 7.53
N PHE A 272 -13.83 -4.70 6.89
CA PHE A 272 -14.74 -4.75 5.76
C PHE A 272 -16.10 -5.22 6.26
N LEU A 273 -17.15 -4.64 5.73
CA LEU A 273 -18.54 -4.83 6.17
C LEU A 273 -19.46 -5.02 4.96
N LEU A 274 -20.23 -6.09 4.98
CA LEU A 274 -21.37 -6.25 4.08
C LEU A 274 -22.65 -5.92 4.86
N ASN A 275 -23.48 -5.02 4.35
CA ASN A 275 -24.78 -4.67 4.91
C ASN A 275 -25.79 -4.36 3.79
N SER A 276 -27.00 -3.92 4.12
CA SER A 276 -28.07 -3.61 3.16
C SER A 276 -27.71 -2.53 2.14
N SER A 277 -26.73 -1.69 2.42
CA SER A 277 -26.23 -0.69 1.45
C SER A 277 -25.20 -1.27 0.47
N GLY A 278 -24.68 -2.46 0.71
CA GLY A 278 -23.65 -3.13 -0.08
C GLY A 278 -22.36 -3.37 0.70
N PHE A 279 -21.25 -3.50 -0.03
CA PHE A 279 -19.94 -3.74 0.56
C PHE A 279 -19.26 -2.43 0.96
N ASN A 280 -18.76 -2.39 2.18
CA ASN A 280 -18.26 -1.18 2.82
C ASN A 280 -16.91 -1.42 3.51
N ILE A 281 -16.15 -0.35 3.71
CA ILE A 281 -15.15 -0.25 4.76
C ILE A 281 -15.84 0.29 6.00
N SER A 282 -15.57 -0.31 7.14
CA SER A 282 -16.13 0.08 8.43
C SER A 282 -15.03 0.43 9.41
N TYR A 283 -15.19 1.53 10.13
CA TYR A 283 -14.42 1.78 11.33
C TYR A 283 -15.35 2.13 12.51
N ARG A 284 -14.96 1.68 13.68
CA ARG A 284 -15.70 1.87 14.93
C ARG A 284 -14.80 2.58 15.93
N THR A 285 -15.32 3.61 16.57
CA THR A 285 -14.63 4.35 17.63
C THR A 285 -15.59 4.55 18.78
N ASN A 286 -15.28 3.98 19.94
CA ASN A 286 -16.09 4.08 21.16
C ASN A 286 -17.58 3.76 20.92
N GLY A 287 -17.86 2.68 20.20
CA GLY A 287 -19.22 2.23 19.86
C GLY A 287 -19.87 2.94 18.67
N ALA A 288 -19.33 4.04 18.18
CA ALA A 288 -19.82 4.70 16.98
C ALA A 288 -19.22 4.04 15.74
N GLN A 289 -20.09 3.55 14.84
CA GLN A 289 -19.68 2.94 13.58
C GLN A 289 -19.84 3.93 12.43
N THR A 290 -18.80 4.06 11.59
CA THR A 290 -18.85 4.73 10.32
C THR A 290 -18.61 3.72 9.21
N SER A 291 -19.46 3.74 8.17
CA SER A 291 -19.35 2.86 7.01
C SER A 291 -19.14 3.68 5.75
N ILE A 292 -18.21 3.24 4.89
CA ILE A 292 -17.84 3.90 3.65
C ILE A 292 -18.09 2.92 2.51
N LEU A 293 -19.13 3.18 1.75
CA LEU A 293 -19.55 2.33 0.65
C LEU A 293 -18.46 2.21 -0.42
N GLN A 294 -18.35 1.06 -1.08
CA GLN A 294 -17.35 0.81 -2.14
C GLN A 294 -17.31 1.92 -3.19
N THR A 295 -18.45 2.47 -3.60
CA THR A 295 -18.53 3.59 -4.56
C THR A 295 -17.91 4.91 -4.04
N ALA A 296 -17.68 5.01 -2.74
CA ALA A 296 -17.04 6.16 -2.08
C ALA A 296 -15.59 5.90 -1.68
N TRP A 297 -15.00 4.77 -2.05
CA TRP A 297 -13.57 4.52 -1.82
C TRP A 297 -12.72 5.53 -2.59
N ASN A 298 -11.66 6.02 -1.95
CA ASN A 298 -10.94 7.19 -2.42
C ASN A 298 -9.65 6.89 -3.21
N VAL A 299 -9.24 5.61 -3.32
CA VAL A 299 -8.05 5.21 -4.08
C VAL A 299 -8.44 4.31 -5.24
N ASP A 300 -9.05 3.16 -4.96
CA ASP A 300 -9.49 2.22 -5.99
C ASP A 300 -10.82 1.58 -5.60
N ARG A 301 -11.83 1.75 -6.44
CA ARG A 301 -13.19 1.27 -6.16
C ARG A 301 -13.40 -0.19 -6.51
N LEU A 302 -12.50 -0.79 -7.26
CA LEU A 302 -12.62 -2.16 -7.78
C LEU A 302 -14.00 -2.42 -8.43
N ASP A 303 -14.50 -1.47 -9.24
CA ASP A 303 -15.81 -1.52 -9.89
C ASP A 303 -15.75 -1.97 -11.36
N GLY A 304 -14.56 -2.36 -11.84
CA GLY A 304 -14.32 -2.82 -13.20
C GLY A 304 -14.22 -1.71 -14.25
N THR A 305 -14.45 -0.46 -13.87
CA THR A 305 -14.39 0.67 -14.80
C THR A 305 -13.04 1.36 -14.69
N LEU A 306 -12.12 1.06 -15.62
CA LEU A 306 -10.79 1.67 -15.63
C LEU A 306 -10.88 3.20 -15.64
N GLY A 307 -10.22 3.85 -14.69
CA GLY A 307 -10.23 5.30 -14.54
C GLY A 307 -9.51 5.77 -13.28
N SER A 308 -9.59 7.07 -13.02
CA SER A 308 -8.90 7.70 -11.87
C SER A 308 -9.34 7.17 -10.49
N LEU A 309 -10.54 6.59 -10.41
CA LEU A 309 -11.11 6.02 -9.18
C LEU A 309 -11.17 4.47 -9.21
N ASN A 310 -10.68 3.86 -10.26
CA ASN A 310 -10.40 2.44 -10.38
C ASN A 310 -9.16 2.25 -11.28
N PRO A 311 -7.99 2.68 -10.82
CA PRO A 311 -6.76 2.62 -11.61
C PRO A 311 -6.29 1.19 -11.89
N SER A 312 -6.64 0.20 -11.04
CA SER A 312 -6.32 -1.20 -11.30
C SER A 312 -7.17 -1.83 -12.40
N GLY A 313 -8.36 -1.27 -12.68
CA GLY A 313 -9.36 -1.88 -13.57
C GLY A 313 -9.99 -3.16 -13.02
N MET A 314 -9.63 -3.58 -11.80
CA MET A 314 -10.13 -4.78 -11.16
C MET A 314 -11.62 -4.68 -10.82
N THR A 315 -12.33 -5.79 -10.89
CA THR A 315 -13.73 -5.93 -10.42
C THR A 315 -13.74 -6.84 -9.19
N LEU A 316 -14.21 -6.32 -8.07
CA LEU A 316 -14.33 -7.11 -6.85
C LEU A 316 -15.60 -7.95 -6.85
N ASP A 317 -15.46 -9.25 -6.78
CA ASP A 317 -16.55 -10.19 -6.49
C ASP A 317 -16.40 -10.74 -5.08
N ILE A 318 -17.14 -10.18 -4.12
CA ILE A 318 -17.10 -10.59 -2.71
C ILE A 318 -17.61 -12.00 -2.45
N THR A 319 -18.33 -12.60 -3.41
CA THR A 319 -18.84 -13.98 -3.31
C THR A 319 -17.75 -15.02 -3.63
N LYS A 320 -16.61 -14.56 -4.09
CA LYS A 320 -15.41 -15.37 -4.31
C LYS A 320 -14.44 -15.19 -3.15
N GLY A 321 -13.51 -16.13 -3.02
CA GLY A 321 -12.42 -16.00 -2.04
C GLY A 321 -11.51 -14.83 -2.39
N ASN A 322 -11.41 -13.86 -1.49
CA ASN A 322 -10.51 -12.72 -1.62
C ASN A 322 -9.59 -12.63 -0.40
N SER A 323 -8.42 -12.04 -0.60
CA SER A 323 -7.46 -11.74 0.45
C SER A 323 -7.52 -10.25 0.77
N TYR A 324 -7.88 -9.93 2.01
CA TYR A 324 -8.06 -8.58 2.52
C TYR A 324 -6.91 -8.21 3.43
N GLN A 325 -6.44 -6.97 3.35
CA GLN A 325 -5.38 -6.46 4.20
C GLN A 325 -5.78 -5.11 4.80
N ILE A 326 -5.45 -4.94 6.08
CA ILE A 326 -5.62 -3.67 6.80
C ILE A 326 -4.28 -3.34 7.43
N THR A 327 -3.72 -2.17 7.12
CA THR A 327 -2.57 -1.61 7.85
C THR A 327 -3.05 -0.40 8.64
N TYR A 328 -2.68 -0.33 9.91
CA TYR A 328 -3.16 0.73 10.77
C TYR A 328 -2.13 1.13 11.84
N GLY A 329 -2.02 2.44 12.04
CA GLY A 329 -1.35 3.02 13.19
C GLY A 329 -2.44 3.55 14.14
N SER A 330 -2.59 2.94 15.31
CA SER A 330 -3.60 3.39 16.27
C SER A 330 -3.33 4.81 16.77
N GLY A 331 -4.36 5.51 17.18
CA GLY A 331 -4.32 6.90 17.62
C GLY A 331 -4.82 7.83 16.52
N PHE A 332 -3.96 8.66 15.98
CA PHE A 332 -4.28 9.60 14.89
C PHE A 332 -3.66 9.19 13.54
N GLY A 333 -3.12 7.97 13.49
CA GLY A 333 -2.45 7.45 12.30
C GLY A 333 -3.41 7.11 11.17
N THR A 334 -2.84 6.98 9.99
CA THR A 334 -3.55 6.56 8.78
C THR A 334 -3.92 5.09 8.86
N ILE A 335 -5.08 4.73 8.32
CA ILE A 335 -5.54 3.36 8.16
C ILE A 335 -5.74 3.09 6.68
N ASN A 336 -5.07 2.06 6.17
CA ASN A 336 -5.14 1.66 4.77
C ASN A 336 -5.84 0.31 4.64
N PHE A 337 -6.73 0.23 3.67
CA PHE A 337 -7.46 -0.98 3.30
C PHE A 337 -7.03 -1.41 1.91
N SER A 338 -6.65 -2.67 1.78
CA SER A 338 -6.17 -3.24 0.51
C SER A 338 -6.81 -4.61 0.25
N ILE A 339 -6.92 -4.97 -1.02
CA ILE A 339 -7.44 -6.25 -1.48
C ILE A 339 -6.46 -6.80 -2.52
N GLU A 340 -6.18 -8.10 -2.48
CA GLU A 340 -5.25 -8.75 -3.39
C GLU A 340 -5.81 -8.76 -4.82
N SER A 341 -4.95 -8.40 -5.78
CA SER A 341 -5.29 -8.41 -7.21
C SER A 341 -5.35 -9.84 -7.73
N ASP A 342 -6.41 -10.15 -8.48
CA ASP A 342 -6.59 -11.41 -9.18
C ASP A 342 -5.63 -11.60 -10.38
N VAL A 343 -4.97 -10.55 -10.82
CA VAL A 343 -4.05 -10.56 -11.96
C VAL A 343 -2.58 -10.61 -11.50
N SER A 344 -2.18 -9.71 -10.58
CA SER A 344 -0.77 -9.58 -10.17
C SER A 344 -0.43 -10.31 -8.87
N GLY A 345 -1.42 -10.61 -8.02
CA GLY A 345 -1.20 -11.11 -6.67
C GLY A 345 -0.71 -10.04 -5.67
N ASP A 346 -0.56 -8.78 -6.12
CA ASP A 346 -0.22 -7.67 -5.24
C ASP A 346 -1.46 -7.14 -4.51
N TYR A 347 -1.24 -6.53 -3.35
CA TYR A 347 -2.32 -5.84 -2.64
C TYR A 347 -2.60 -4.47 -3.25
N VAL A 348 -3.78 -4.31 -3.85
CA VAL A 348 -4.28 -3.04 -4.36
C VAL A 348 -4.83 -2.23 -3.18
N LEU A 349 -4.29 -1.04 -2.96
CA LEU A 349 -4.83 -0.10 -1.97
C LEU A 349 -6.18 0.42 -2.46
N VAL A 350 -7.25 0.15 -1.71
CA VAL A 350 -8.61 0.53 -2.13
C VAL A 350 -9.10 1.81 -1.45
N HIS A 351 -8.73 2.00 -0.17
CA HIS A 351 -9.15 3.17 0.58
C HIS A 351 -8.16 3.54 1.67
N THR A 352 -8.02 4.85 1.90
CA THR A 352 -7.19 5.41 2.97
C THR A 352 -8.03 6.31 3.86
N LEU A 353 -8.04 6.02 5.17
CA LEU A 353 -8.55 6.91 6.20
C LEU A 353 -7.40 7.77 6.73
N ALA A 354 -7.30 9.00 6.27
CA ALA A 354 -6.34 9.98 6.77
C ALA A 354 -6.95 10.70 7.99
N LEU A 355 -6.57 10.28 9.20
CA LEU A 355 -7.17 10.75 10.44
C LEU A 355 -6.38 11.87 11.11
N ALA A 356 -5.15 12.11 10.68
CA ALA A 356 -4.32 13.20 11.17
C ALA A 356 -4.97 14.56 10.88
N ASN A 357 -4.95 15.46 11.86
CA ASN A 357 -5.56 16.80 11.78
C ASN A 357 -7.09 16.81 11.55
N THR A 358 -7.78 15.67 11.78
CA THR A 358 -9.24 15.54 11.64
C THR A 358 -9.92 15.19 12.95
N LEU A 359 -9.29 14.35 13.77
CA LEU A 359 -9.85 13.87 15.02
C LEU A 359 -9.30 14.64 16.21
N ILE A 360 -10.17 14.86 17.22
CA ILE A 360 -9.79 15.42 18.53
C ILE A 360 -9.61 14.33 19.59
N VAL A 361 -9.96 13.10 19.26
CA VAL A 361 -9.79 11.89 20.09
C VAL A 361 -9.15 10.77 19.24
N PRO A 362 -8.41 9.82 19.81
CA PRO A 362 -7.85 8.72 19.06
C PRO A 362 -8.90 7.91 18.30
N SER A 363 -8.54 7.34 17.17
CA SER A 363 -9.39 6.51 16.33
C SER A 363 -9.85 5.22 16.99
N ALA A 364 -9.12 4.73 17.98
CA ALA A 364 -9.53 3.63 18.84
C ALA A 364 -9.43 4.04 20.30
N TYR A 365 -10.54 3.91 21.04
CA TYR A 365 -10.61 4.19 22.46
C TYR A 365 -9.87 3.12 23.28
N ASN A 366 -9.95 1.87 22.83
CA ASN A 366 -9.18 0.75 23.35
C ASN A 366 -8.38 0.10 22.20
N PRO A 367 -7.13 0.53 21.95
CA PRO A 367 -6.39 0.19 20.74
C PRO A 367 -5.80 -1.23 20.72
N THR A 368 -5.95 -2.02 21.77
CA THR A 368 -5.59 -3.44 21.76
C THR A 368 -6.74 -4.24 21.14
N LEU A 369 -6.61 -4.60 19.89
CA LEU A 369 -7.67 -5.15 19.06
C LEU A 369 -7.49 -6.66 18.85
N ALA A 370 -8.60 -7.41 18.80
CA ALA A 370 -8.61 -8.80 18.35
C ALA A 370 -8.80 -8.87 16.82
N MET A 371 -8.47 -9.99 16.23
CA MET A 371 -9.02 -10.36 14.94
C MET A 371 -10.45 -10.82 15.15
N ARG A 372 -11.39 -10.31 14.35
CA ARG A 372 -12.82 -10.53 14.56
C ARG A 372 -13.53 -10.78 13.23
N VAL A 373 -14.37 -11.80 13.23
CA VAL A 373 -15.35 -12.09 12.20
C VAL A 373 -16.71 -12.11 12.85
N GLU A 374 -17.69 -11.52 12.21
CA GLU A 374 -19.03 -11.39 12.79
C GLU A 374 -20.09 -11.45 11.70
N ALA A 375 -21.16 -12.18 11.92
CA ALA A 375 -22.38 -12.13 11.16
C ALA A 375 -23.56 -11.96 12.12
N GLY A 376 -24.46 -11.01 11.87
CA GLY A 376 -25.57 -10.73 12.78
C GLY A 376 -26.80 -10.18 12.08
N ASN A 377 -27.97 -10.68 12.46
CA ASN A 377 -29.26 -10.30 11.88
C ASN A 377 -29.87 -9.03 12.47
N GLY A 378 -29.48 -8.65 13.70
CA GLY A 378 -30.17 -7.58 14.36
C GLY A 378 -31.68 -7.82 14.45
N ALA A 379 -32.49 -6.89 13.91
CA ALA A 379 -33.94 -7.03 13.86
C ALA A 379 -34.45 -7.82 12.61
N GLY A 380 -33.57 -8.23 11.72
CA GLY A 380 -33.90 -8.93 10.48
C GLY A 380 -33.98 -10.45 10.61
N THR A 381 -34.25 -11.09 9.48
CA THR A 381 -34.28 -12.55 9.34
C THR A 381 -33.48 -13.00 8.10
N ASP A 382 -32.44 -12.26 7.77
CA ASP A 382 -31.58 -12.59 6.63
C ASP A 382 -30.74 -13.84 6.93
N ASP A 383 -30.52 -14.68 5.92
CA ASP A 383 -29.59 -15.81 6.00
C ASP A 383 -28.25 -15.39 5.38
N LEU A 384 -27.40 -14.79 6.18
CA LEU A 384 -26.12 -14.25 5.76
C LEU A 384 -24.97 -15.12 6.24
N THR A 385 -24.05 -15.41 5.33
CA THR A 385 -22.87 -16.24 5.64
C THR A 385 -21.59 -15.50 5.32
N ILE A 386 -20.59 -15.64 6.19
CA ILE A 386 -19.21 -15.30 5.92
C ILE A 386 -18.33 -16.53 6.16
N SER A 387 -17.52 -16.89 5.19
CA SER A 387 -16.60 -18.03 5.28
C SER A 387 -15.16 -17.53 5.25
N VAL A 388 -14.35 -17.97 6.21
CA VAL A 388 -12.99 -17.49 6.44
C VAL A 388 -12.02 -18.66 6.40
N ALA A 389 -11.07 -18.64 5.48
CA ALA A 389 -10.04 -19.69 5.36
C ALA A 389 -8.90 -19.48 6.36
N SER A 390 -8.50 -18.24 6.54
CA SER A 390 -7.41 -17.89 7.47
C SER A 390 -7.46 -16.43 7.89
N MET A 391 -6.83 -16.14 9.01
CA MET A 391 -6.60 -14.78 9.47
C MET A 391 -5.26 -14.67 10.20
N ALA A 392 -4.54 -13.56 9.98
CA ALA A 392 -3.24 -13.31 10.60
C ALA A 392 -3.09 -11.83 10.94
N ALA A 393 -2.50 -11.55 12.10
CA ALA A 393 -2.19 -10.20 12.55
C ALA A 393 -0.74 -10.09 12.98
N PHE A 394 -0.12 -8.98 12.61
CA PHE A 394 1.29 -8.71 12.78
C PHE A 394 1.50 -7.33 13.40
N VAL A 395 2.63 -7.16 14.07
CA VAL A 395 3.18 -5.86 14.44
C VAL A 395 4.40 -5.61 13.57
N GLU A 396 4.53 -4.40 13.03
CA GLU A 396 5.68 -3.99 12.24
C GLU A 396 6.90 -3.79 13.14
N GLY A 397 8.01 -4.44 12.76
CA GLY A 397 9.25 -4.43 13.53
C GLY A 397 9.30 -5.47 14.65
N ILE A 398 10.31 -5.35 15.50
CA ILE A 398 10.55 -6.29 16.60
C ILE A 398 9.61 -5.96 17.77
N SER A 399 8.76 -6.89 18.12
CA SER A 399 7.91 -6.79 19.29
C SER A 399 8.58 -7.45 20.50
N ARG A 400 9.18 -6.63 21.36
CA ARG A 400 9.68 -7.10 22.68
C ARG A 400 8.66 -6.77 23.76
N PRO A 401 8.43 -7.69 24.74
CA PRO A 401 7.61 -7.36 25.89
C PRO A 401 8.28 -6.22 26.68
N THR A 402 7.67 -5.05 26.66
CA THR A 402 8.09 -3.89 27.45
C THR A 402 6.91 -3.49 28.32
N GLY A 403 7.14 -3.39 29.61
CA GLY A 403 6.09 -3.01 30.56
C GLY A 403 6.65 -2.97 31.96
N PRO A 404 5.91 -2.42 32.93
CA PRO A 404 6.33 -2.45 34.32
C PRO A 404 6.51 -3.91 34.77
N GLN A 405 7.58 -4.14 35.51
CA GLN A 405 7.86 -5.44 36.11
C GLN A 405 7.44 -5.40 37.56
N ASN A 406 6.66 -6.39 37.98
CA ASN A 406 6.22 -6.55 39.35
C ASN A 406 6.67 -7.92 39.85
N ALA A 407 7.08 -8.01 41.10
CA ALA A 407 7.34 -9.24 41.79
C ALA A 407 6.27 -9.41 42.90
N VAL A 408 5.78 -10.62 43.02
CA VAL A 408 4.85 -10.99 44.10
C VAL A 408 5.32 -12.34 44.65
N ASP A 409 5.22 -12.50 45.95
CA ASP A 409 5.52 -13.73 46.65
C ASP A 409 4.33 -14.21 47.44
N GLY A 410 4.23 -15.49 47.65
CA GLY A 410 3.20 -16.13 48.47
C GLY A 410 3.78 -17.31 49.19
N SER A 411 3.25 -17.59 50.40
CA SER A 411 3.62 -18.74 51.19
C SER A 411 2.40 -19.40 51.79
N ILE A 412 2.48 -20.70 52.03
CA ILE A 412 1.51 -21.46 52.81
C ILE A 412 2.25 -22.25 53.89
N ALA A 413 1.67 -22.38 55.03
CA ALA A 413 2.11 -23.33 56.06
C ALA A 413 1.64 -24.71 55.64
N GLY A 414 2.55 -25.57 55.19
CA GLY A 414 2.37 -26.90 54.63
C GLY A 414 0.99 -27.48 54.49
N ALA A 415 0.66 -27.98 53.32
CA ALA A 415 -0.60 -28.64 53.06
C ALA A 415 -0.77 -29.91 53.93
N ALA A 416 -1.86 -30.06 54.60
CA ALA A 416 -2.15 -31.27 55.37
C ALA A 416 -2.63 -32.39 54.43
N GLY A 417 -1.90 -33.46 54.32
CA GLY A 417 -2.25 -34.64 53.53
C GLY A 417 -1.91 -34.49 52.04
N ASN A 418 -2.65 -35.19 51.19
CA ASN A 418 -2.45 -35.21 49.72
C ASN A 418 -3.21 -34.12 48.95
N ASN A 419 -3.64 -33.07 49.64
CA ASN A 419 -4.44 -32.01 49.02
C ASN A 419 -3.54 -31.00 48.28
N GLU A 420 -3.98 -30.55 47.12
CA GLU A 420 -3.37 -29.43 46.43
C GLU A 420 -3.90 -28.12 47.04
N GLU A 421 -3.00 -27.28 47.51
CA GLU A 421 -3.34 -25.97 48.06
C GLU A 421 -2.65 -24.85 47.20
N PRO A 422 -3.37 -23.79 46.86
CA PRO A 422 -2.80 -22.71 46.09
C PRO A 422 -1.87 -21.88 46.98
N ILE A 423 -0.57 -21.79 46.59
CA ILE A 423 0.40 -20.93 47.25
C ILE A 423 0.19 -19.49 46.82
N LEU A 424 -0.07 -19.30 45.51
CA LEU A 424 -0.24 -18.01 44.87
C LEU A 424 -1.16 -18.16 43.66
N SER A 425 -2.13 -17.29 43.56
CA SER A 425 -2.97 -17.16 42.37
C SER A 425 -2.78 -15.78 41.75
N VAL A 426 -2.66 -15.75 40.43
CA VAL A 426 -2.46 -14.53 39.65
C VAL A 426 -3.46 -14.51 38.51
N ARG A 427 -4.11 -13.37 38.29
CA ARG A 427 -5.01 -13.18 37.18
C ARG A 427 -4.90 -11.77 36.60
N GLY A 428 -5.32 -11.59 35.34
CA GLY A 428 -5.59 -10.27 34.80
C GLY A 428 -6.77 -9.60 35.45
N ARG A 429 -6.72 -8.32 35.75
CA ARG A 429 -7.87 -7.52 36.20
C ARG A 429 -8.91 -7.52 35.07
N ALA A 430 -10.19 -7.55 35.43
CA ALA A 430 -11.27 -7.44 34.46
C ALA A 430 -11.27 -6.07 33.78
N THR A 431 -10.98 -5.02 34.53
CA THR A 431 -10.90 -3.64 34.03
C THR A 431 -9.66 -2.95 34.55
N PHE A 432 -9.09 -2.02 33.75
CA PHE A 432 -8.01 -1.16 34.14
C PHE A 432 -8.23 0.24 33.56
N GLY A 433 -8.17 1.27 34.40
CA GLY A 433 -8.47 2.65 33.99
C GLY A 433 -9.87 2.83 33.39
N GLY A 434 -10.88 2.09 33.90
CA GLY A 434 -12.26 2.14 33.44
C GLY A 434 -12.52 1.44 32.09
N LYS A 435 -11.52 0.76 31.51
CA LYS A 435 -11.65 -0.01 30.26
C LYS A 435 -11.49 -1.50 30.50
N THR A 436 -12.14 -2.34 29.70
CA THR A 436 -11.89 -3.78 29.70
C THR A 436 -10.40 -4.05 29.49
N ASN A 437 -9.79 -4.80 30.39
CA ASN A 437 -8.38 -5.13 30.31
C ASN A 437 -8.14 -6.15 29.19
N LYS A 438 -7.26 -5.82 28.25
CA LYS A 438 -6.87 -6.65 27.11
C LYS A 438 -5.35 -6.82 27.02
N VAL A 439 -4.65 -6.51 28.10
CA VAL A 439 -3.18 -6.56 28.16
C VAL A 439 -2.75 -7.97 28.57
N ASP A 440 -1.82 -8.54 27.82
CA ASP A 440 -1.18 -9.81 28.17
C ASP A 440 -0.18 -9.59 29.30
N ALA A 441 -0.25 -10.48 30.32
CA ALA A 441 0.74 -10.56 31.37
C ALA A 441 1.73 -11.70 31.06
N LEU A 442 3.02 -11.37 31.07
CA LEU A 442 4.08 -12.35 30.82
C LEU A 442 4.74 -12.73 32.15
N ILE A 443 4.63 -13.98 32.52
CA ILE A 443 5.41 -14.53 33.64
C ILE A 443 6.85 -14.73 33.16
N LYS A 444 7.79 -13.99 33.74
CA LYS A 444 9.20 -14.06 33.36
C LYS A 444 9.96 -15.09 34.18
N PHE A 445 9.60 -15.25 35.43
CA PHE A 445 10.34 -16.07 36.37
C PHE A 445 9.43 -16.56 37.50
N ILE A 446 9.55 -17.79 37.88
CA ILE A 446 8.93 -18.40 39.07
C ILE A 446 10.05 -19.02 39.90
N SER A 447 10.15 -18.62 41.17
CA SER A 447 11.07 -19.25 42.13
C SER A 447 10.23 -19.93 43.22
N LEU A 448 10.57 -21.18 43.51
CA LEU A 448 9.88 -21.98 44.48
C LEU A 448 10.90 -22.47 45.52
N ASN A 449 10.55 -22.35 46.81
CA ASN A 449 11.35 -22.84 47.92
C ASN A 449 10.47 -23.65 48.85
N ASN A 450 11.00 -24.70 49.39
CA ASN A 450 10.39 -25.52 50.44
C ASN A 450 11.29 -25.47 51.67
N ASP A 451 10.81 -24.81 52.71
CA ASP A 451 11.56 -24.68 54.00
C ASP A 451 11.35 -25.87 54.94
N ALA A 452 10.46 -26.78 54.57
CA ALA A 452 10.18 -27.97 55.36
C ALA A 452 11.16 -29.11 55.07
N ASN A 453 11.44 -29.95 56.07
CA ASN A 453 12.29 -31.14 55.91
C ASN A 453 11.62 -32.28 55.12
N GLY A 454 10.53 -32.01 54.42
CA GLY A 454 9.78 -32.97 53.61
C GLY A 454 9.83 -32.67 52.10
N ALA A 455 9.61 -33.70 51.27
CA ALA A 455 9.46 -33.52 49.85
C ALA A 455 8.13 -32.81 49.52
N GLY A 456 8.19 -31.77 48.72
CA GLY A 456 7.01 -31.06 48.18
C GLY A 456 6.91 -31.18 46.68
N THR A 457 5.73 -31.31 46.14
CA THR A 457 5.45 -31.23 44.69
C THR A 457 4.80 -29.92 44.39
N PHE A 458 5.43 -29.10 43.53
CA PHE A 458 4.84 -27.86 43.05
C PHE A 458 4.22 -28.09 41.67
N ARG A 459 3.05 -27.51 41.43
CA ARG A 459 2.33 -27.59 40.18
C ARG A 459 1.90 -26.20 39.73
N LEU A 460 2.16 -25.86 38.45
CA LEU A 460 1.57 -24.68 37.83
C LEU A 460 0.30 -25.09 37.10
N ARG A 461 -0.82 -24.44 37.43
CA ARG A 461 -2.10 -24.72 36.79
C ARG A 461 -2.70 -23.48 36.19
N ARG A 462 -3.29 -23.61 35.00
CA ARG A 462 -4.09 -22.61 34.32
C ARG A 462 -5.57 -22.95 34.52
N GLU A 463 -6.39 -21.94 34.80
CA GLU A 463 -7.86 -22.08 34.89
C GLU A 463 -8.32 -23.09 35.94
N ALA A 464 -7.64 -23.13 37.08
CA ALA A 464 -8.04 -23.98 38.19
C ALA A 464 -9.36 -23.51 38.80
N THR A 465 -10.21 -24.46 39.17
CA THR A 465 -11.48 -24.20 39.88
C THR A 465 -11.26 -24.09 41.37
N PHE A 466 -11.92 -23.14 42.01
CA PHE A 466 -11.87 -22.93 43.47
C PHE A 466 -13.19 -23.34 44.10
N THR A 467 -13.13 -24.06 45.21
CA THR A 467 -14.28 -24.37 46.07
C THR A 467 -14.50 -23.30 47.13
N GLY A 468 -13.44 -22.62 47.58
CA GLY A 468 -13.48 -21.43 48.43
C GLY A 468 -13.06 -20.21 47.58
N ALA A 469 -13.82 -19.13 47.68
CA ALA A 469 -13.57 -17.95 46.88
C ALA A 469 -12.19 -17.32 47.20
N PRO A 470 -11.25 -17.23 46.25
CA PRO A 470 -10.04 -16.47 46.44
C PRO A 470 -10.35 -14.97 46.45
N THR A 471 -9.66 -14.22 47.29
CA THR A 471 -9.72 -12.76 47.28
C THR A 471 -8.49 -12.21 46.59
N PHE A 472 -8.70 -11.52 45.49
CA PHE A 472 -7.65 -10.91 44.69
C PHE A 472 -7.50 -9.43 45.05
N VAL A 473 -6.25 -8.99 45.11
CA VAL A 473 -5.86 -7.59 45.35
C VAL A 473 -4.96 -7.11 44.23
N ASP A 474 -5.13 -5.88 43.82
CA ASP A 474 -4.32 -5.26 42.78
C ASP A 474 -2.83 -5.29 43.16
N VAL A 475 -1.99 -5.77 42.29
CA VAL A 475 -0.52 -5.68 42.45
C VAL A 475 -0.05 -4.23 42.47
N GLY A 476 -0.74 -3.36 41.76
CA GLY A 476 -0.57 -1.91 41.82
C GLY A 476 -1.76 -1.22 41.18
N THR A 477 -2.48 -0.41 41.95
CA THR A 477 -3.79 0.15 41.56
C THR A 477 -3.75 0.88 40.21
N ASN A 478 -2.69 1.66 39.95
CA ASN A 478 -2.55 2.44 38.71
C ASN A 478 -1.38 1.99 37.81
N THR A 479 -0.62 0.98 38.22
CA THR A 479 0.63 0.58 37.56
C THR A 479 0.64 -0.88 37.10
N SER A 480 -0.32 -1.69 37.51
CA SER A 480 -0.41 -3.11 37.16
C SER A 480 -1.81 -3.50 36.70
N VAL A 481 -1.83 -4.27 35.61
CA VAL A 481 -3.06 -4.91 35.07
C VAL A 481 -3.34 -6.27 35.71
N ILE A 482 -2.61 -6.62 36.77
CA ILE A 482 -2.64 -7.94 37.42
C ILE A 482 -3.15 -7.78 38.84
N GLU A 483 -3.95 -8.76 39.28
CA GLU A 483 -4.34 -9.02 40.67
C GLU A 483 -3.69 -10.31 41.16
N THR A 484 -3.46 -10.38 42.47
CA THR A 484 -2.89 -11.54 43.12
C THR A 484 -3.54 -11.78 44.49
N THR A 485 -3.50 -13.02 44.97
CA THR A 485 -3.89 -13.38 46.31
C THR A 485 -2.81 -13.13 47.38
N ALA A 486 -1.58 -12.82 46.97
CA ALA A 486 -0.40 -12.70 47.82
C ALA A 486 -0.32 -11.38 48.63
N LEU A 487 -1.08 -10.34 48.25
CA LEU A 487 -1.00 -9.03 48.87
C LEU A 487 -1.94 -8.92 50.12
N ALA A 488 -1.68 -7.93 50.96
CA ALA A 488 -2.53 -7.67 52.13
C ALA A 488 -3.99 -7.53 51.71
N GLY A 489 -4.87 -8.28 52.37
CA GLY A 489 -6.30 -8.38 52.03
C GLY A 489 -6.64 -9.45 50.98
N GLY A 490 -5.64 -10.09 50.36
CA GLY A 490 -5.83 -11.26 49.52
C GLY A 490 -5.98 -12.53 50.32
N ALA A 491 -6.65 -13.51 49.73
CA ALA A 491 -6.76 -14.86 50.29
C ALA A 491 -6.68 -15.86 49.13
N ASN A 492 -5.93 -16.94 49.35
CA ASN A 492 -5.71 -17.96 48.31
C ASN A 492 -6.98 -18.73 47.91
N GLY A 493 -7.96 -18.79 48.80
CA GLY A 493 -9.12 -19.62 48.60
C GLY A 493 -8.80 -21.11 48.75
N THR A 494 -9.75 -21.96 48.43
CA THR A 494 -9.58 -23.40 48.40
C THR A 494 -9.72 -23.90 46.96
N MET A 495 -8.72 -24.56 46.43
CA MET A 495 -8.76 -25.08 45.06
C MET A 495 -9.41 -26.48 45.05
N THR A 496 -10.22 -26.74 44.02
CA THR A 496 -10.69 -28.10 43.76
C THR A 496 -9.51 -28.89 43.16
N ALA A 497 -9.09 -29.91 43.89
CA ALA A 497 -7.93 -30.74 43.56
C ALA A 497 -8.09 -31.34 42.14
N GLY A 498 -7.00 -31.30 41.37
CA GLY A 498 -6.95 -31.87 40.03
C GLY A 498 -7.65 -31.04 38.95
N THR A 499 -8.24 -29.87 39.28
CA THR A 499 -8.85 -28.98 38.27
C THR A 499 -7.82 -28.06 37.62
N GLY A 500 -8.18 -27.52 36.47
CA GLY A 500 -7.33 -26.69 35.64
C GLY A 500 -6.30 -27.49 34.84
N THR A 501 -5.74 -26.85 33.83
CA THR A 501 -4.70 -27.43 32.93
C THR A 501 -3.34 -27.31 33.58
N LEU A 502 -2.62 -28.43 33.70
CA LEU A 502 -1.22 -28.43 34.14
C LEU A 502 -0.35 -27.81 33.01
N VAL A 503 0.45 -26.84 33.39
CA VAL A 503 1.32 -26.08 32.43
C VAL A 503 2.74 -26.60 32.50
#